data_f488a9b3a53845504b1895acaa825e29
#
_entry.id   f488a9b3a53845504b1895acaa825e29
#
_cell.length_a   1.000
_cell.length_b   1.000
_cell.length_c   1.000
_cell.angle_alpha   90.00
_cell.angle_beta   90.00
_cell.angle_gamma   90.00
#
_symmetry.space_group_name_H-M   'P 1'
#
loop_
_entity.id
_entity.type
_entity.pdbx_description
1 polymer ?
#
loop_
_entity_poly.entity_id
_entity_poly.type
_entity_poly.pdbx_seq_one_letter_code
_entity_poly.pdbx_strand_id
1 'polypeptide(L)'
;FLSVLSMVPAVLNGQIWTYHMFTILPDIEVKFAVDGLALIFALIATFLWFLATSYNVGYMRELREHAQTRYYFCFAVAIFGAVGVAFSANVFTLYLFYEIITVFTYPLVAHHQDDEAYSGARKYLVYLMGTSKLFLLPAMVLTYVLCGTLDMHLGDIVTGMPFPVEEHPILVTITYVLFIAGLAKAAIMPLHNWLPSAMVAPTPVSALLHAVAVVKAGVFCICRVILSVFGLETMQTLNLGLPLAFLAAFTILVASIIALTKDDLKARLAYSTVSQLSYVVIGVAMLSPFAVQGGAVHIAHHAFSKITLFFAAGAIYVATHHKKISNMGGFGWRMPWTFGAFTLASFSMIGVPPVCGFVTKW
;
A
#
# COMPACT_ATOMS: atom_id res chain seq x y z
N PHE A 1 -6.21 10.50 -14.08
CA PHE A 1 -6.67 11.34 -12.99
C PHE A 1 -8.03 11.98 -13.31
N LEU A 2 -8.18 12.73 -14.41
CA LEU A 2 -9.46 13.39 -14.76
C LEU A 2 -10.62 12.39 -14.86
N SER A 3 -10.40 11.21 -15.45
CA SER A 3 -11.41 10.15 -15.53
C SER A 3 -11.83 9.61 -14.15
N VAL A 4 -10.89 9.51 -13.20
CA VAL A 4 -11.21 9.12 -11.83
C VAL A 4 -11.93 10.25 -11.10
N LEU A 5 -11.54 11.50 -11.33
CA LEU A 5 -12.18 12.67 -10.75
C LEU A 5 -13.65 12.81 -11.20
N SER A 6 -13.97 12.47 -12.46
CA SER A 6 -15.35 12.51 -12.97
C SER A 6 -16.30 11.50 -12.31
N MET A 7 -15.78 10.48 -11.61
CA MET A 7 -16.58 9.50 -10.88
C MET A 7 -17.00 10.00 -9.48
N VAL A 8 -16.34 11.05 -8.95
CA VAL A 8 -16.59 11.58 -7.61
C VAL A 8 -18.05 11.92 -7.34
N PRO A 9 -18.76 12.68 -8.22
CA PRO A 9 -20.16 13.06 -7.95
C PRO A 9 -21.09 11.84 -7.82
N ALA A 10 -20.88 10.80 -8.62
CA ALA A 10 -21.70 9.60 -8.58
C ALA A 10 -21.51 8.82 -7.26
N VAL A 11 -20.25 8.66 -6.83
CA VAL A 11 -19.93 7.96 -5.58
C VAL A 11 -20.40 8.74 -4.34
N LEU A 12 -20.30 10.08 -4.36
CA LEU A 12 -20.85 10.93 -3.28
C LEU A 12 -22.37 10.83 -3.16
N ASN A 13 -23.07 10.53 -4.25
CA ASN A 13 -24.50 10.25 -4.28
C ASN A 13 -24.83 8.78 -3.91
N GLY A 14 -23.87 8.01 -3.41
CA GLY A 14 -24.07 6.62 -3.00
C GLY A 14 -24.15 5.60 -4.14
N GLN A 15 -23.82 6.00 -5.38
CA GLN A 15 -23.83 5.09 -6.52
C GLN A 15 -22.52 4.27 -6.55
N ILE A 16 -22.66 2.96 -6.77
CA ILE A 16 -21.56 2.06 -7.05
C ILE A 16 -21.62 1.69 -8.53
N TRP A 17 -20.58 2.07 -9.27
CA TRP A 17 -20.47 1.68 -10.67
C TRP A 17 -19.75 0.36 -10.78
N THR A 18 -20.34 -0.57 -11.51
CA THR A 18 -19.77 -1.89 -11.80
C THR A 18 -19.53 -2.05 -13.28
N TYR A 19 -18.42 -2.69 -13.65
CA TYR A 19 -18.09 -3.02 -15.02
C TYR A 19 -17.56 -4.45 -15.10
N HIS A 20 -18.27 -5.28 -15.88
CA HIS A 20 -17.83 -6.63 -16.23
C HIS A 20 -16.98 -6.56 -17.50
N MET A 21 -15.74 -7.05 -17.42
CA MET A 21 -14.82 -7.02 -18.54
C MET A 21 -14.91 -8.32 -19.38
N PHE A 22 -14.72 -9.46 -18.76
CA PHE A 22 -14.88 -10.79 -19.37
C PHE A 22 -14.92 -11.88 -18.30
N THR A 23 -15.51 -13.03 -18.67
CA THR A 23 -15.57 -14.24 -17.86
C THR A 23 -14.48 -15.21 -18.31
N ILE A 24 -13.69 -15.76 -17.38
CA ILE A 24 -12.62 -16.72 -17.64
C ILE A 24 -13.15 -18.15 -17.50
N LEU A 25 -13.87 -18.40 -16.42
CA LEU A 25 -14.54 -19.66 -16.10
C LEU A 25 -15.93 -19.34 -15.54
N PRO A 26 -16.89 -20.29 -15.53
CA PRO A 26 -18.14 -20.09 -14.82
C PRO A 26 -17.87 -19.54 -13.41
N ASP A 27 -18.53 -18.46 -13.06
CA ASP A 27 -18.43 -17.74 -11.77
C ASP A 27 -17.05 -17.09 -11.47
N ILE A 28 -16.09 -17.14 -12.41
CA ILE A 28 -14.79 -16.44 -12.27
C ILE A 28 -14.65 -15.37 -13.34
N GLU A 29 -14.87 -14.15 -12.94
CA GLU A 29 -14.93 -12.99 -13.82
C GLU A 29 -13.85 -11.95 -13.49
N VAL A 30 -13.41 -11.21 -14.50
CA VAL A 30 -12.69 -9.94 -14.31
C VAL A 30 -13.70 -8.82 -14.26
N LYS A 31 -13.90 -8.30 -13.06
CA LYS A 31 -14.98 -7.35 -12.74
C LYS A 31 -14.43 -6.18 -11.92
N PHE A 32 -14.87 -4.99 -12.27
CA PHE A 32 -14.46 -3.77 -11.60
C PHE A 32 -15.66 -3.09 -10.95
N ALA A 33 -15.40 -2.38 -9.85
CA ALA A 33 -16.39 -1.53 -9.21
C ALA A 33 -15.72 -0.29 -8.60
N VAL A 34 -16.48 0.78 -8.52
CA VAL A 34 -16.03 2.05 -7.94
C VAL A 34 -16.93 2.38 -6.76
N ASP A 35 -16.36 2.30 -5.57
CA ASP A 35 -16.98 2.73 -4.31
C ASP A 35 -16.11 3.81 -3.64
N GLY A 36 -16.51 4.30 -2.48
CA GLY A 36 -15.81 5.37 -1.76
C GLY A 36 -14.36 5.06 -1.42
N LEU A 37 -14.07 3.83 -0.96
CA LEU A 37 -12.72 3.41 -0.61
C LEU A 37 -11.81 3.28 -1.84
N ALA A 38 -12.33 2.70 -2.93
CA ALA A 38 -11.65 2.61 -4.22
C ALA A 38 -11.32 3.99 -4.77
N LEU A 39 -12.29 4.91 -4.71
CA LEU A 39 -12.15 6.26 -5.22
C LEU A 39 -11.05 7.04 -4.50
N ILE A 40 -11.02 7.00 -3.16
CA ILE A 40 -9.96 7.64 -2.36
C ILE A 40 -8.59 7.14 -2.82
N PHE A 41 -8.40 5.83 -2.91
CA PHE A 41 -7.11 5.26 -3.29
C PHE A 41 -6.73 5.60 -4.75
N ALA A 42 -7.66 5.46 -5.69
CA ALA A 42 -7.41 5.74 -7.11
C ALA A 42 -7.12 7.23 -7.38
N LEU A 43 -7.81 8.16 -6.71
CA LEU A 43 -7.53 9.60 -6.82
C LEU A 43 -6.10 9.91 -6.36
N ILE A 44 -5.71 9.39 -5.21
CA ILE A 44 -4.36 9.60 -4.66
C ILE A 44 -3.31 9.00 -5.59
N ALA A 45 -3.49 7.75 -6.03
CA ALA A 45 -2.54 7.05 -6.88
C ALA A 45 -2.32 7.79 -8.22
N THR A 46 -3.40 8.21 -8.87
CA THR A 46 -3.32 8.88 -10.17
C THR A 46 -2.81 10.32 -10.07
N PHE A 47 -3.16 11.06 -9.00
CA PHE A 47 -2.66 12.41 -8.78
C PHE A 47 -1.16 12.41 -8.45
N LEU A 48 -0.75 11.57 -7.50
CA LEU A 48 0.65 11.50 -7.10
C LEU A 48 1.54 10.90 -8.21
N TRP A 49 1.00 10.07 -9.09
CA TRP A 49 1.72 9.59 -10.26
C TRP A 49 2.08 10.73 -11.22
N PHE A 50 1.18 11.69 -11.44
CA PHE A 50 1.46 12.87 -12.25
C PHE A 50 2.66 13.67 -11.68
N LEU A 51 2.65 13.96 -10.38
CA LEU A 51 3.74 14.66 -9.70
C LEU A 51 5.04 13.83 -9.72
N ALA A 52 4.94 12.52 -9.47
CA ALA A 52 6.07 11.62 -9.48
C ALA A 52 6.72 11.51 -10.85
N THR A 53 5.95 11.54 -11.93
CA THR A 53 6.49 11.50 -13.30
C THR A 53 7.33 12.74 -13.59
N SER A 54 6.85 13.92 -13.19
CA SER A 54 7.61 15.18 -13.35
C SER A 54 8.93 15.15 -12.57
N TYR A 55 8.88 14.66 -11.32
CA TYR A 55 10.09 14.48 -10.50
C TYR A 55 11.05 13.44 -11.09
N ASN A 56 10.53 12.32 -11.60
CA ASN A 56 11.32 11.23 -12.20
C ASN A 56 12.16 11.72 -13.38
N VAL A 57 11.57 12.56 -14.24
CA VAL A 57 12.30 13.09 -15.42
C VAL A 57 13.54 13.87 -14.99
N GLY A 58 13.41 14.74 -13.98
CA GLY A 58 14.55 15.47 -13.43
C GLY A 58 15.60 14.56 -12.80
N TYR A 59 15.16 13.66 -11.93
CA TYR A 59 16.05 12.74 -11.19
C TYR A 59 16.84 11.82 -12.13
N MET A 60 16.17 11.15 -13.06
CA MET A 60 16.79 10.16 -13.96
C MET A 60 17.75 10.81 -14.96
N ARG A 61 17.48 12.05 -15.39
CA ARG A 61 18.34 12.80 -16.30
C ARG A 61 19.59 13.31 -15.59
N GLU A 62 19.44 13.87 -14.39
CA GLU A 62 20.57 14.42 -13.62
C GLU A 62 21.58 13.34 -13.25
N LEU A 63 21.12 12.16 -12.83
CA LEU A 63 21.96 11.02 -12.51
C LEU A 63 22.38 10.19 -13.75
N ARG A 64 21.94 10.57 -14.97
CA ARG A 64 22.21 9.85 -16.22
C ARG A 64 21.90 8.35 -16.12
N GLU A 65 20.78 8.01 -15.49
CA GLU A 65 20.37 6.62 -15.29
C GLU A 65 20.11 5.90 -16.61
N HIS A 66 20.50 4.63 -16.68
CA HIS A 66 20.36 3.78 -17.86
C HIS A 66 18.93 3.20 -17.98
N ALA A 67 18.63 2.58 -19.13
CA ALA A 67 17.40 1.81 -19.40
C ALA A 67 16.08 2.54 -19.01
N GLN A 68 15.99 3.86 -19.27
CA GLN A 68 14.87 4.70 -18.89
C GLN A 68 13.53 4.21 -19.50
N THR A 69 13.53 3.68 -20.73
CA THR A 69 12.30 3.15 -21.37
C THR A 69 11.72 1.99 -20.56
N ARG A 70 12.55 1.01 -20.18
CA ARG A 70 12.14 -0.09 -19.31
C ARG A 70 11.60 0.43 -17.97
N TYR A 71 12.30 1.41 -17.40
CA TYR A 71 11.92 2.03 -16.14
C TYR A 71 10.52 2.64 -16.20
N TYR A 72 10.25 3.54 -17.17
CA TYR A 72 8.95 4.20 -17.28
C TYR A 72 7.82 3.24 -17.64
N PHE A 73 8.09 2.24 -18.48
CA PHE A 73 7.12 1.20 -18.81
C PHE A 73 6.71 0.41 -17.56
N CYS A 74 7.66 -0.15 -16.82
CA CYS A 74 7.37 -0.89 -15.59
C CYS A 74 6.70 -0.03 -14.53
N PHE A 75 7.08 1.25 -14.45
CA PHE A 75 6.49 2.21 -13.53
C PHE A 75 5.01 2.47 -13.85
N ALA A 76 4.68 2.69 -15.13
CA ALA A 76 3.30 2.90 -15.58
C ALA A 76 2.42 1.65 -15.33
N VAL A 77 2.95 0.44 -15.63
CA VAL A 77 2.21 -0.81 -15.41
C VAL A 77 2.03 -1.10 -13.91
N ALA A 78 2.98 -0.74 -13.06
CA ALA A 78 2.82 -0.86 -11.60
C ALA A 78 1.69 0.03 -11.07
N ILE A 79 1.55 1.26 -11.59
CA ILE A 79 0.43 2.15 -11.23
C ILE A 79 -0.90 1.63 -11.80
N PHE A 80 -0.91 1.14 -13.04
CA PHE A 80 -2.08 0.47 -13.62
C PHE A 80 -2.53 -0.69 -12.71
N GLY A 81 -1.59 -1.52 -12.24
CA GLY A 81 -1.87 -2.58 -11.28
C GLY A 81 -2.49 -2.06 -9.98
N ALA A 82 -1.97 -0.94 -9.43
CA ALA A 82 -2.50 -0.35 -8.20
C ALA A 82 -3.93 0.18 -8.36
N VAL A 83 -4.23 0.84 -9.49
CA VAL A 83 -5.59 1.29 -9.81
C VAL A 83 -6.52 0.10 -10.06
N GLY A 84 -6.01 -0.96 -10.71
CA GLY A 84 -6.76 -2.21 -10.90
C GLY A 84 -7.12 -2.89 -9.58
N VAL A 85 -6.21 -2.93 -8.60
CA VAL A 85 -6.51 -3.39 -7.23
C VAL A 85 -7.59 -2.52 -6.59
N ALA A 86 -7.50 -1.18 -6.74
CA ALA A 86 -8.49 -0.27 -6.18
C ALA A 86 -9.91 -0.56 -6.66
N PHE A 87 -10.05 -0.78 -7.97
CA PHE A 87 -11.34 -0.98 -8.62
C PHE A 87 -11.80 -2.46 -8.69
N SER A 88 -11.05 -3.39 -8.13
CA SER A 88 -11.46 -4.80 -8.13
C SER A 88 -12.78 -5.00 -7.40
N ALA A 89 -13.75 -5.63 -8.08
CA ALA A 89 -15.07 -5.97 -7.54
C ALA A 89 -15.14 -7.36 -6.91
N ASN A 90 -14.15 -8.21 -7.20
CA ASN A 90 -14.05 -9.56 -6.64
C ASN A 90 -12.63 -9.92 -6.25
N VAL A 91 -12.48 -10.97 -5.45
CA VAL A 91 -11.19 -11.44 -4.92
C VAL A 91 -10.26 -11.90 -6.04
N PHE A 92 -10.79 -12.47 -7.12
CA PHE A 92 -9.98 -12.91 -8.26
C PHE A 92 -9.35 -11.73 -9.00
N THR A 93 -10.12 -10.71 -9.36
CA THR A 93 -9.61 -9.50 -10.01
C THR A 93 -8.58 -8.80 -9.11
N LEU A 94 -8.85 -8.72 -7.80
CA LEU A 94 -7.91 -8.17 -6.83
C LEU A 94 -6.58 -8.95 -6.85
N TYR A 95 -6.63 -10.29 -6.80
CA TYR A 95 -5.45 -11.16 -6.88
C TYR A 95 -4.66 -10.94 -8.17
N LEU A 96 -5.33 -10.87 -9.32
CA LEU A 96 -4.70 -10.66 -10.62
C LEU A 96 -3.88 -9.34 -10.64
N PHE A 97 -4.51 -8.23 -10.28
CA PHE A 97 -3.84 -6.93 -10.26
C PHE A 97 -2.80 -6.80 -9.14
N TYR A 98 -3.00 -7.49 -8.03
CA TYR A 98 -1.99 -7.62 -6.98
C TYR A 98 -0.71 -8.26 -7.50
N GLU A 99 -0.80 -9.32 -8.32
CA GLU A 99 0.36 -9.96 -8.94
C GLU A 99 1.02 -9.08 -10.01
N ILE A 100 0.24 -8.36 -10.83
CA ILE A 100 0.77 -7.40 -11.80
C ILE A 100 1.70 -6.39 -11.13
N ILE A 101 1.31 -5.84 -9.97
CA ILE A 101 2.17 -4.94 -9.20
C ILE A 101 3.49 -5.63 -8.85
N THR A 102 3.45 -6.87 -8.37
CA THR A 102 4.66 -7.61 -7.96
C THR A 102 5.63 -7.79 -9.13
N VAL A 103 5.12 -8.28 -10.26
CA VAL A 103 5.93 -8.61 -11.44
C VAL A 103 6.59 -7.36 -12.03
N PHE A 104 5.83 -6.28 -12.22
CA PHE A 104 6.36 -5.07 -12.85
C PHE A 104 7.15 -4.16 -11.91
N THR A 105 7.06 -4.36 -10.61
CA THR A 105 7.93 -3.69 -9.64
C THR A 105 9.29 -4.36 -9.51
N TYR A 106 9.41 -5.65 -9.77
CA TYR A 106 10.69 -6.36 -9.70
C TYR A 106 11.80 -5.71 -10.55
N PRO A 107 11.59 -5.40 -11.86
CA PRO A 107 12.61 -4.72 -12.67
C PRO A 107 12.95 -3.30 -12.18
N LEU A 108 12.04 -2.65 -11.45
CA LEU A 108 12.29 -1.34 -10.87
C LEU A 108 13.21 -1.42 -9.65
N VAL A 109 13.04 -2.46 -8.82
CA VAL A 109 13.94 -2.71 -7.67
C VAL A 109 15.33 -3.15 -8.15
N ALA A 110 15.38 -3.99 -9.19
CA ALA A 110 16.63 -4.47 -9.81
C ALA A 110 17.23 -3.46 -10.82
N HIS A 111 16.85 -2.18 -10.82
CA HIS A 111 17.17 -1.22 -11.87
C HIS A 111 18.68 -1.08 -12.12
N HIS A 112 19.49 -0.94 -11.08
CA HIS A 112 20.95 -0.75 -11.16
C HIS A 112 21.70 -2.00 -11.64
N GLN A 113 21.09 -3.22 -11.56
CA GLN A 113 21.67 -4.47 -12.06
C GLN A 113 23.00 -4.85 -11.41
N ASP A 114 23.28 -4.36 -10.21
CA ASP A 114 24.39 -4.77 -9.35
C ASP A 114 23.96 -5.86 -8.35
N ASP A 115 24.91 -6.45 -7.64
CA ASP A 115 24.65 -7.54 -6.68
C ASP A 115 23.73 -7.10 -5.54
N GLU A 116 23.80 -5.85 -5.11
CA GLU A 116 22.96 -5.28 -4.07
C GLU A 116 21.52 -5.16 -4.56
N ALA A 117 21.32 -4.63 -5.78
CA ALA A 117 20.01 -4.51 -6.41
C ALA A 117 19.36 -5.89 -6.65
N TYR A 118 20.14 -6.87 -7.15
CA TYR A 118 19.61 -8.23 -7.33
C TYR A 118 19.29 -8.92 -6.00
N SER A 119 20.08 -8.72 -4.95
CA SER A 119 19.78 -9.25 -3.62
C SER A 119 18.50 -8.64 -3.04
N GLY A 120 18.32 -7.31 -3.17
CA GLY A 120 17.11 -6.60 -2.75
C GLY A 120 15.88 -7.06 -3.54
N ALA A 121 16.01 -7.16 -4.87
CA ALA A 121 14.93 -7.59 -5.75
C ALA A 121 14.55 -9.06 -5.52
N ARG A 122 15.51 -9.95 -5.23
CA ARG A 122 15.23 -11.36 -4.88
C ARG A 122 14.43 -11.45 -3.59
N LYS A 123 14.82 -10.71 -2.54
CA LYS A 123 14.05 -10.66 -1.30
C LYS A 123 12.64 -10.14 -1.54
N TYR A 124 12.51 -9.04 -2.30
CA TYR A 124 11.22 -8.50 -2.71
C TYR A 124 10.33 -9.58 -3.34
N LEU A 125 10.85 -10.30 -4.34
CA LEU A 125 10.10 -11.33 -5.06
C LEU A 125 9.71 -12.51 -4.15
N VAL A 126 10.66 -13.03 -3.37
CA VAL A 126 10.41 -14.17 -2.48
C VAL A 126 9.33 -13.85 -1.45
N TYR A 127 9.41 -12.67 -0.81
CA TYR A 127 8.37 -12.28 0.14
C TYR A 127 7.02 -12.07 -0.53
N LEU A 128 6.93 -11.27 -1.59
CA LEU A 128 5.63 -10.86 -2.12
C LEU A 128 4.98 -11.93 -3.00
N MET A 129 5.75 -12.56 -3.90
CA MET A 129 5.23 -13.64 -4.73
C MET A 129 5.09 -14.94 -3.96
N GLY A 130 6.03 -15.24 -3.05
CA GLY A 130 5.96 -16.42 -2.20
C GLY A 130 4.73 -16.41 -1.31
N THR A 131 4.49 -15.33 -0.57
CA THR A 131 3.32 -15.23 0.32
C THR A 131 2.00 -15.21 -0.45
N SER A 132 1.94 -14.55 -1.61
CA SER A 132 0.71 -14.52 -2.40
C SER A 132 0.35 -15.91 -2.95
N LYS A 133 1.34 -16.73 -3.36
CA LYS A 133 1.10 -18.09 -3.84
C LYS A 133 0.79 -19.07 -2.71
N LEU A 134 1.50 -18.94 -1.58
CA LEU A 134 1.37 -19.87 -0.45
C LEU A 134 0.16 -19.58 0.43
N PHE A 135 -0.30 -18.32 0.50
CA PHE A 135 -1.36 -17.92 1.42
C PHE A 135 -2.53 -17.24 0.72
N LEU A 136 -2.31 -16.20 -0.12
CA LEU A 136 -3.41 -15.46 -0.73
C LEU A 136 -4.19 -16.30 -1.75
N LEU A 137 -3.50 -17.10 -2.56
CA LEU A 137 -4.15 -18.01 -3.53
C LEU A 137 -5.00 -19.08 -2.81
N PRO A 138 -4.50 -19.83 -1.80
CA PRO A 138 -5.35 -20.72 -1.02
C PRO A 138 -6.50 -20.01 -0.30
N ALA A 139 -6.30 -18.80 0.22
CA ALA A 139 -7.38 -18.02 0.82
C ALA A 139 -8.50 -17.74 -0.20
N MET A 140 -8.16 -17.36 -1.42
CA MET A 140 -9.12 -17.15 -2.50
C MET A 140 -9.88 -18.44 -2.84
N VAL A 141 -9.18 -19.58 -2.95
CA VAL A 141 -9.82 -20.89 -3.21
C VAL A 141 -10.77 -21.28 -2.09
N LEU A 142 -10.34 -21.14 -0.82
CA LEU A 142 -11.20 -21.43 0.34
C LEU A 142 -12.41 -20.49 0.39
N THR A 143 -12.24 -19.21 0.03
CA THR A 143 -13.37 -18.28 -0.07
C THR A 143 -14.40 -18.77 -1.09
N TYR A 144 -13.96 -19.20 -2.27
CA TYR A 144 -14.88 -19.76 -3.28
C TYR A 144 -15.58 -21.03 -2.79
N VAL A 145 -14.85 -21.93 -2.13
CA VAL A 145 -15.42 -23.18 -1.59
C VAL A 145 -16.46 -22.91 -0.49
N LEU A 146 -16.20 -21.90 0.35
CA LEU A 146 -17.09 -21.60 1.49
C LEU A 146 -18.29 -20.74 1.11
N CYS A 147 -18.11 -19.76 0.21
CA CYS A 147 -19.14 -18.78 -0.13
C CYS A 147 -19.85 -19.08 -1.47
N GLY A 148 -19.30 -19.97 -2.31
CA GLY A 148 -19.79 -20.24 -3.66
C GLY A 148 -19.56 -19.09 -4.66
N THR A 149 -18.93 -18.02 -4.25
CA THR A 149 -18.65 -16.82 -5.06
C THR A 149 -17.32 -16.17 -4.64
N LEU A 150 -16.76 -15.34 -5.54
CA LEU A 150 -15.62 -14.47 -5.24
C LEU A 150 -15.99 -12.98 -5.27
N ASP A 151 -17.25 -12.64 -5.54
CA ASP A 151 -17.74 -11.26 -5.58
C ASP A 151 -17.73 -10.66 -4.17
N MET A 152 -17.03 -9.54 -4.01
CA MET A 152 -16.97 -8.82 -2.75
C MET A 152 -18.28 -8.05 -2.51
N HIS A 153 -18.71 -7.97 -1.27
CA HIS A 153 -19.88 -7.19 -0.89
C HIS A 153 -19.49 -5.72 -0.73
N LEU A 154 -19.64 -4.96 -1.81
CA LEU A 154 -19.27 -3.56 -1.88
C LEU A 154 -20.45 -2.68 -1.47
N GLY A 155 -20.16 -1.60 -0.72
CA GLY A 155 -21.19 -0.64 -0.28
C GLY A 155 -21.82 -0.97 1.07
N ASP A 156 -21.87 -2.23 1.46
CA ASP A 156 -22.23 -2.65 2.80
C ASP A 156 -21.02 -3.27 3.50
N ILE A 157 -20.49 -2.59 4.49
CA ILE A 157 -19.35 -3.04 5.26
C ILE A 157 -19.72 -3.92 6.45
N VAL A 158 -21.02 -4.12 6.70
CA VAL A 158 -21.51 -4.83 7.88
C VAL A 158 -21.53 -6.34 7.63
N THR A 159 -22.23 -6.78 6.58
CA THR A 159 -22.49 -8.22 6.36
C THR A 159 -21.34 -8.96 5.69
N GLY A 160 -20.60 -8.32 4.77
CA GLY A 160 -19.54 -9.00 4.00
C GLY A 160 -20.07 -10.10 3.07
N MET A 161 -19.18 -11.04 2.68
CA MET A 161 -19.54 -12.22 1.89
C MET A 161 -20.24 -13.28 2.77
N PRO A 162 -21.05 -14.19 2.19
CA PRO A 162 -21.85 -15.17 2.94
C PRO A 162 -21.01 -16.34 3.48
N PHE A 163 -20.10 -16.06 4.40
CA PHE A 163 -19.33 -17.12 5.07
C PHE A 163 -20.20 -17.94 6.02
N PRO A 164 -20.09 -19.29 6.02
CA PRO A 164 -20.81 -20.18 6.93
C PRO A 164 -20.14 -20.17 8.33
N VAL A 165 -20.30 -19.07 9.06
CA VAL A 165 -19.64 -18.83 10.35
C VAL A 165 -20.09 -19.81 11.42
N GLU A 166 -21.36 -20.16 11.45
CA GLU A 166 -21.92 -21.10 12.43
C GLU A 166 -21.51 -22.55 12.18
N GLU A 167 -21.44 -22.96 10.90
CA GLU A 167 -21.13 -24.35 10.52
C GLU A 167 -19.61 -24.61 10.50
N HIS A 168 -18.80 -23.66 10.04
CA HIS A 168 -17.36 -23.83 9.82
C HIS A 168 -16.51 -22.69 10.37
N PRO A 169 -16.64 -22.28 11.66
CA PRO A 169 -15.96 -21.12 12.23
C PRO A 169 -14.42 -21.21 12.14
N ILE A 170 -13.87 -22.41 12.32
CA ILE A 170 -12.42 -22.66 12.25
C ILE A 170 -11.91 -22.43 10.82
N LEU A 171 -12.62 -22.92 9.81
CA LEU A 171 -12.20 -22.79 8.41
C LEU A 171 -12.30 -21.36 7.92
N VAL A 172 -13.31 -20.62 8.36
CA VAL A 172 -13.45 -19.17 8.12
C VAL A 172 -12.30 -18.41 8.77
N THR A 173 -11.94 -18.74 10.01
CA THR A 173 -10.78 -18.15 10.70
C THR A 173 -9.46 -18.45 9.98
N ILE A 174 -9.26 -19.69 9.52
CA ILE A 174 -8.07 -20.07 8.74
C ILE A 174 -8.01 -19.25 7.45
N THR A 175 -9.13 -19.10 6.74
CA THR A 175 -9.21 -18.31 5.51
C THR A 175 -8.80 -16.85 5.77
N TYR A 176 -9.27 -16.26 6.86
CA TYR A 176 -8.86 -14.92 7.27
C TYR A 176 -7.35 -14.81 7.54
N VAL A 177 -6.78 -15.73 8.32
CA VAL A 177 -5.35 -15.76 8.63
C VAL A 177 -4.51 -15.90 7.34
N LEU A 178 -4.96 -16.72 6.39
CA LEU A 178 -4.31 -16.87 5.09
C LEU A 178 -4.36 -15.58 4.28
N PHE A 179 -5.48 -14.83 4.28
CA PHE A 179 -5.52 -13.50 3.66
C PHE A 179 -4.50 -12.56 4.27
N ILE A 180 -4.48 -12.43 5.60
CA ILE A 180 -3.54 -11.51 6.29
C ILE A 180 -2.08 -11.91 6.02
N ALA A 181 -1.74 -13.19 6.05
CA ALA A 181 -0.40 -13.69 5.74
C ALA A 181 -0.04 -13.50 4.26
N GLY A 182 -1.00 -13.65 3.35
CA GLY A 182 -0.81 -13.48 1.90
C GLY A 182 -0.64 -12.02 1.46
N LEU A 183 -1.15 -11.07 2.23
CA LEU A 183 -1.08 -9.64 1.93
C LEU A 183 0.21 -8.98 2.46
N ALA A 184 1.36 -9.66 2.27
CA ALA A 184 2.67 -9.19 2.74
C ALA A 184 3.11 -7.82 2.17
N LYS A 185 2.46 -7.30 1.11
CA LYS A 185 2.69 -5.92 0.63
C LYS A 185 2.36 -4.87 1.70
N ALA A 186 1.48 -5.17 2.65
CA ALA A 186 1.20 -4.30 3.79
C ALA A 186 2.39 -4.15 4.75
N ALA A 187 3.41 -4.99 4.62
CA ALA A 187 4.64 -4.98 5.41
C ALA A 187 4.42 -5.06 6.93
N ILE A 188 3.40 -5.80 7.38
CA ILE A 188 3.19 -6.11 8.80
C ILE A 188 4.25 -7.10 9.25
N MET A 189 4.77 -6.95 10.47
CA MET A 189 5.69 -7.92 11.05
C MET A 189 5.01 -9.29 11.24
N PRO A 190 5.73 -10.39 10.93
CA PRO A 190 7.15 -10.51 10.59
C PRO A 190 7.49 -10.31 9.09
N LEU A 191 6.50 -10.10 8.21
CA LEU A 191 6.65 -10.07 6.75
C LEU A 191 7.08 -8.69 6.19
N HIS A 192 7.81 -7.88 6.96
CA HIS A 192 8.15 -6.49 6.63
C HIS A 192 9.52 -6.31 5.97
N ASN A 193 10.45 -7.28 6.09
CA ASN A 193 11.87 -7.07 5.79
C ASN A 193 12.19 -6.85 4.30
N TRP A 194 11.29 -7.19 3.40
CA TRP A 194 11.42 -6.89 1.97
C TRP A 194 11.43 -5.37 1.71
N LEU A 195 10.69 -4.59 2.52
CA LEU A 195 10.49 -3.16 2.29
C LEU A 195 11.79 -2.35 2.45
N PRO A 196 12.54 -2.46 3.57
CA PRO A 196 13.86 -1.82 3.67
C PRO A 196 14.87 -2.37 2.65
N SER A 197 14.80 -3.66 2.29
CA SER A 197 15.69 -4.27 1.31
C SER A 197 15.47 -3.74 -0.12
N ALA A 198 14.26 -3.29 -0.44
CA ALA A 198 13.93 -2.67 -1.72
C ALA A 198 14.41 -1.20 -1.86
N MET A 199 15.03 -0.61 -0.80
CA MET A 199 15.56 0.76 -0.84
C MET A 199 16.79 0.93 -1.73
N VAL A 200 17.36 -0.12 -2.26
CA VAL A 200 18.41 -0.12 -3.29
C VAL A 200 17.93 0.52 -4.60
N ALA A 201 16.63 0.49 -4.87
CA ALA A 201 16.02 1.11 -6.04
C ALA A 201 16.28 2.63 -6.12
N PRO A 202 16.25 3.24 -7.33
CA PRO A 202 16.27 4.69 -7.48
C PRO A 202 15.24 5.39 -6.59
N THR A 203 15.57 6.57 -6.07
CA THR A 203 14.69 7.24 -5.08
C THR A 203 13.27 7.49 -5.58
N PRO A 204 13.00 7.86 -6.84
CA PRO A 204 11.63 7.99 -7.32
C PRO A 204 10.82 6.70 -7.28
N VAL A 205 11.47 5.55 -7.53
CA VAL A 205 10.84 4.23 -7.35
C VAL A 205 10.48 4.03 -5.89
N SER A 206 11.44 4.27 -4.98
CA SER A 206 11.19 4.18 -3.54
C SER A 206 10.04 5.10 -3.13
N ALA A 207 10.00 6.34 -3.64
CA ALA A 207 8.95 7.31 -3.35
C ALA A 207 7.56 6.79 -3.74
N LEU A 208 7.38 6.37 -4.99
CA LEU A 208 6.06 5.95 -5.47
C LEU A 208 5.65 4.58 -4.96
N LEU A 209 6.55 3.59 -4.96
CA LEU A 209 6.24 2.24 -4.53
C LEU A 209 5.92 2.19 -3.04
N HIS A 210 6.63 3.00 -2.23
CA HIS A 210 6.42 3.02 -0.77
C HIS A 210 5.37 4.05 -0.33
N ALA A 211 5.16 5.13 -1.11
CA ALA A 211 4.15 6.11 -0.75
C ALA A 211 2.77 5.79 -1.35
N VAL A 212 2.70 5.16 -2.54
CA VAL A 212 1.46 5.11 -3.33
C VAL A 212 1.08 3.70 -3.79
N ALA A 213 1.96 2.95 -4.48
CA ALA A 213 1.55 1.78 -5.21
C ALA A 213 1.57 0.49 -4.38
N VAL A 214 2.76 -0.08 -4.13
CA VAL A 214 2.90 -1.45 -3.61
C VAL A 214 2.34 -1.60 -2.20
N VAL A 215 2.86 -0.79 -1.27
CA VAL A 215 2.48 -0.91 0.15
C VAL A 215 1.05 -0.44 0.41
N LYS A 216 0.59 0.56 -0.36
CA LYS A 216 -0.79 1.03 -0.25
C LYS A 216 -1.79 0.03 -0.82
N ALA A 217 -1.46 -0.63 -1.94
CA ALA A 217 -2.25 -1.77 -2.40
C ALA A 217 -2.33 -2.86 -1.33
N GLY A 218 -1.24 -3.12 -0.58
CA GLY A 218 -1.24 -4.09 0.52
C GLY A 218 -2.23 -3.73 1.63
N VAL A 219 -2.14 -2.52 2.20
CA VAL A 219 -3.06 -2.12 3.27
C VAL A 219 -4.48 -1.89 2.76
N PHE A 220 -4.66 -1.42 1.52
CA PHE A 220 -5.95 -1.34 0.87
C PHE A 220 -6.62 -2.72 0.76
N CYS A 221 -5.87 -3.75 0.34
CA CYS A 221 -6.39 -5.13 0.31
C CYS A 221 -6.78 -5.62 1.70
N ILE A 222 -6.03 -5.29 2.76
CA ILE A 222 -6.44 -5.61 4.14
C ILE A 222 -7.75 -4.91 4.49
N CYS A 223 -7.92 -3.63 4.15
CA CYS A 223 -9.20 -2.94 4.33
C CYS A 223 -10.32 -3.64 3.57
N ARG A 224 -10.10 -4.03 2.30
CA ARG A 224 -11.08 -4.79 1.50
C ARG A 224 -11.43 -6.13 2.13
N VAL A 225 -10.44 -6.88 2.59
CA VAL A 225 -10.66 -8.18 3.25
C VAL A 225 -11.52 -8.00 4.49
N ILE A 226 -11.21 -7.04 5.35
CA ILE A 226 -11.96 -6.81 6.59
C ILE A 226 -13.38 -6.28 6.29
N LEU A 227 -13.52 -5.29 5.39
CA LEU A 227 -14.77 -4.56 5.22
C LEU A 227 -15.71 -5.17 4.17
N SER A 228 -15.16 -5.78 3.11
CA SER A 228 -15.97 -6.22 1.96
C SER A 228 -15.96 -7.73 1.73
N VAL A 229 -14.95 -8.45 2.24
CA VAL A 229 -14.90 -9.92 2.18
C VAL A 229 -15.51 -10.50 3.45
N PHE A 230 -14.98 -10.21 4.64
CA PHE A 230 -15.51 -10.77 5.89
C PHE A 230 -16.69 -9.95 6.44
N GLY A 231 -16.68 -8.63 6.33
CA GLY A 231 -17.66 -7.74 6.95
C GLY A 231 -17.47 -7.60 8.48
N LEU A 232 -18.03 -6.54 9.05
CA LEU A 232 -17.87 -6.25 10.48
C LEU A 232 -18.55 -7.32 11.36
N GLU A 233 -19.68 -7.88 10.92
CA GLU A 233 -20.43 -8.90 11.66
C GLU A 233 -19.60 -10.18 11.83
N THR A 234 -19.07 -10.74 10.75
CA THR A 234 -18.18 -11.94 10.80
C THR A 234 -16.93 -11.66 11.63
N MET A 235 -16.32 -10.48 11.46
CA MET A 235 -15.14 -10.09 12.21
C MET A 235 -15.39 -9.99 13.72
N GLN A 236 -16.55 -9.50 14.14
CA GLN A 236 -16.96 -9.40 15.53
C GLN A 236 -17.34 -10.77 16.11
N THR A 237 -18.13 -11.57 15.40
CA THR A 237 -18.58 -12.90 15.84
C THR A 237 -17.39 -13.83 16.11
N LEU A 238 -16.37 -13.82 15.24
CA LEU A 238 -15.17 -14.63 15.39
C LEU A 238 -14.03 -13.93 16.16
N ASN A 239 -14.27 -12.70 16.61
CA ASN A 239 -13.30 -11.88 17.35
C ASN A 239 -11.93 -11.74 16.65
N LEU A 240 -11.94 -11.58 15.31
CA LEU A 240 -10.74 -11.57 14.46
C LEU A 240 -10.01 -10.23 14.45
N GLY A 241 -10.69 -9.13 14.81
CA GLY A 241 -10.13 -7.79 14.82
C GLY A 241 -9.03 -7.62 15.87
N LEU A 242 -9.25 -8.14 17.08
CA LEU A 242 -8.36 -7.94 18.21
C LEU A 242 -6.94 -8.51 18.01
N PRO A 243 -6.73 -9.76 17.55
CA PRO A 243 -5.40 -10.29 17.25
C PRO A 243 -4.65 -9.46 16.22
N LEU A 244 -5.35 -9.00 15.15
CA LEU A 244 -4.75 -8.16 14.12
C LEU A 244 -4.38 -6.77 14.69
N ALA A 245 -5.21 -6.19 15.55
CA ALA A 245 -4.91 -4.92 16.21
C ALA A 245 -3.64 -5.01 17.08
N PHE A 246 -3.48 -6.07 17.86
CA PHE A 246 -2.25 -6.31 18.62
C PHE A 246 -1.03 -6.50 17.72
N LEU A 247 -1.14 -7.25 16.63
CA LEU A 247 -0.05 -7.43 15.66
C LEU A 247 0.35 -6.11 15.00
N ALA A 248 -0.63 -5.28 14.65
CA ALA A 248 -0.39 -3.94 14.10
C ALA A 248 0.25 -3.01 15.15
N ALA A 249 -0.22 -3.00 16.39
CA ALA A 249 0.38 -2.22 17.48
C ALA A 249 1.83 -2.62 17.75
N PHE A 250 2.11 -3.92 17.82
CA PHE A 250 3.47 -4.45 17.92
C PHE A 250 4.35 -3.95 16.75
N THR A 251 3.83 -4.03 15.52
CA THR A 251 4.55 -3.56 14.32
C THR A 251 4.84 -2.06 14.38
N ILE A 252 3.88 -1.24 14.86
CA ILE A 252 4.06 0.22 15.03
C ILE A 252 5.24 0.51 15.97
N LEU A 253 5.26 -0.13 17.13
CA LEU A 253 6.28 0.11 18.16
C LEU A 253 7.66 -0.33 17.68
N VAL A 254 7.78 -1.60 17.26
CA VAL A 254 9.08 -2.18 16.87
C VAL A 254 9.65 -1.48 15.64
N ALA A 255 8.84 -1.23 14.60
CA ALA A 255 9.31 -0.53 13.41
C ALA A 255 9.75 0.91 13.71
N SER A 256 9.07 1.61 14.62
CA SER A 256 9.46 2.96 15.05
C SER A 256 10.79 2.95 15.78
N ILE A 257 11.02 2.00 16.70
CA ILE A 257 12.29 1.85 17.42
C ILE A 257 13.43 1.54 16.43
N ILE A 258 13.22 0.60 15.50
CA ILE A 258 14.23 0.29 14.47
C ILE A 258 14.52 1.52 13.59
N ALA A 259 13.49 2.30 13.23
CA ALA A 259 13.68 3.52 12.43
C ALA A 259 14.63 4.51 13.11
N LEU A 260 14.57 4.66 14.42
CA LEU A 260 15.46 5.56 15.19
C LEU A 260 16.92 5.14 15.10
N THR A 261 17.23 3.85 14.96
CA THR A 261 18.60 3.32 14.89
C THR A 261 19.22 3.44 13.48
N LYS A 262 18.44 3.74 12.44
CA LYS A 262 18.96 3.79 11.07
C LYS A 262 19.59 5.14 10.75
N ASP A 263 20.85 5.17 10.32
CA ASP A 263 21.56 6.37 9.85
C ASP A 263 21.32 6.65 8.36
N ASP A 264 21.00 5.62 7.55
CA ASP A 264 20.59 5.83 6.14
C ASP A 264 19.19 6.43 6.08
N LEU A 265 19.05 7.57 5.37
CA LEU A 265 17.77 8.31 5.31
C LEU A 265 16.65 7.50 4.65
N LYS A 266 16.94 6.79 3.55
CA LYS A 266 15.93 5.96 2.86
C LYS A 266 15.49 4.78 3.73
N ALA A 267 16.44 4.11 4.40
CA ALA A 267 16.12 3.01 5.31
C ALA A 267 15.27 3.49 6.51
N ARG A 268 15.59 4.65 7.09
CA ARG A 268 14.77 5.27 8.15
C ARG A 268 13.35 5.54 7.67
N LEU A 269 13.19 6.11 6.47
CA LEU A 269 11.89 6.38 5.88
C LEU A 269 11.12 5.09 5.58
N ALA A 270 11.80 3.99 5.21
CA ALA A 270 11.18 2.69 4.98
C ALA A 270 10.58 2.10 6.28
N TYR A 271 11.35 2.04 7.38
CA TYR A 271 10.82 1.58 8.67
C TYR A 271 9.72 2.47 9.22
N SER A 272 9.84 3.79 9.03
CA SER A 272 8.74 4.72 9.34
C SER A 272 7.51 4.42 8.47
N THR A 273 7.65 3.94 7.22
CA THR A 273 6.51 3.50 6.41
C THR A 273 5.86 2.25 6.99
N VAL A 274 6.64 1.23 7.41
CA VAL A 274 6.12 0.03 8.08
C VAL A 274 5.25 0.40 9.28
N SER A 275 5.75 1.30 10.14
CA SER A 275 4.99 1.81 11.29
C SER A 275 3.68 2.50 10.87
N GLN A 276 3.74 3.43 9.91
CA GLN A 276 2.57 4.22 9.51
C GLN A 276 1.50 3.41 8.76
N LEU A 277 1.89 2.39 7.99
CA LEU A 277 0.92 1.49 7.37
C LEU A 277 0.15 0.68 8.41
N SER A 278 0.80 0.32 9.50
CA SER A 278 0.15 -0.39 10.60
C SER A 278 -0.88 0.48 11.34
N TYR A 279 -0.82 1.84 11.25
CA TYR A 279 -1.92 2.70 11.71
C TYR A 279 -3.20 2.53 10.87
N VAL A 280 -3.07 2.30 9.56
CA VAL A 280 -4.23 1.96 8.73
C VAL A 280 -4.84 0.64 9.17
N VAL A 281 -3.98 -0.36 9.37
CA VAL A 281 -4.40 -1.72 9.75
C VAL A 281 -5.08 -1.73 11.11
N ILE A 282 -4.50 -1.08 12.12
CA ILE A 282 -5.12 -1.01 13.46
C ILE A 282 -6.44 -0.26 13.42
N GLY A 283 -6.53 0.84 12.63
CA GLY A 283 -7.76 1.60 12.46
C GLY A 283 -8.92 0.72 11.95
N VAL A 284 -8.66 -0.09 10.92
CA VAL A 284 -9.68 -0.99 10.38
C VAL A 284 -9.94 -2.21 11.29
N ALA A 285 -8.90 -2.73 11.95
CA ALA A 285 -9.01 -3.88 12.86
C ALA A 285 -9.79 -3.57 14.15
N MET A 286 -9.89 -2.30 14.53
CA MET A 286 -10.72 -1.87 15.68
C MET A 286 -12.22 -1.98 15.43
N LEU A 287 -12.67 -2.20 14.20
CA LEU A 287 -14.06 -2.42 13.79
C LEU A 287 -15.04 -1.32 14.25
N SER A 288 -14.52 -0.13 14.59
CA SER A 288 -15.31 1.05 14.96
C SER A 288 -15.44 1.99 13.77
N PRO A 289 -16.62 2.61 13.52
CA PRO A 289 -16.81 3.51 12.38
C PRO A 289 -15.78 4.64 12.30
N PHE A 290 -15.48 5.29 13.41
CA PHE A 290 -14.46 6.36 13.46
C PHE A 290 -13.05 5.84 13.19
N ALA A 291 -12.69 4.67 13.74
CA ALA A 291 -11.38 4.07 13.52
C ALA A 291 -11.20 3.60 12.06
N VAL A 292 -12.24 3.03 11.46
CA VAL A 292 -12.25 2.65 10.03
C VAL A 292 -12.09 3.89 9.14
N GLN A 293 -12.82 4.97 9.41
CA GLN A 293 -12.69 6.23 8.67
C GLN A 293 -11.29 6.83 8.84
N GLY A 294 -10.77 6.89 10.08
CA GLY A 294 -9.41 7.34 10.36
C GLY A 294 -8.36 6.53 9.59
N GLY A 295 -8.47 5.20 9.59
CA GLY A 295 -7.60 4.31 8.84
C GLY A 295 -7.66 4.54 7.32
N ALA A 296 -8.85 4.66 6.75
CA ALA A 296 -9.04 4.92 5.33
C ALA A 296 -8.45 6.28 4.91
N VAL A 297 -8.74 7.35 5.65
CA VAL A 297 -8.20 8.69 5.37
C VAL A 297 -6.70 8.75 5.61
N HIS A 298 -6.16 7.96 6.54
CA HIS A 298 -4.70 7.86 6.76
C HIS A 298 -3.95 7.34 5.53
N ILE A 299 -4.58 6.55 4.68
CA ILE A 299 -4.01 6.16 3.37
C ILE A 299 -3.62 7.41 2.57
N ALA A 300 -4.51 8.41 2.52
CA ALA A 300 -4.29 9.67 1.81
C ALA A 300 -3.20 10.52 2.46
N HIS A 301 -3.34 10.83 3.72
CA HIS A 301 -2.42 11.71 4.45
C HIS A 301 -0.99 11.17 4.45
N HIS A 302 -0.84 9.87 4.70
CA HIS A 302 0.46 9.22 4.64
C HIS A 302 1.05 9.26 3.23
N ALA A 303 0.26 9.11 2.16
CA ALA A 303 0.77 9.14 0.80
C ALA A 303 1.41 10.50 0.46
N PHE A 304 0.71 11.61 0.73
CA PHE A 304 1.23 12.96 0.51
C PHE A 304 2.48 13.27 1.34
N SER A 305 2.44 12.97 2.63
CA SER A 305 3.57 13.24 3.51
C SER A 305 4.79 12.41 3.11
N LYS A 306 4.59 11.12 2.79
CA LYS A 306 5.69 10.21 2.50
C LYS A 306 6.34 10.48 1.16
N ILE A 307 5.56 10.78 0.12
CA ILE A 307 6.13 11.12 -1.18
C ILE A 307 7.00 12.39 -1.08
N THR A 308 6.55 13.39 -0.32
CA THR A 308 7.32 14.61 -0.06
C THR A 308 8.64 14.31 0.63
N LEU A 309 8.63 13.45 1.67
CA LEU A 309 9.86 13.03 2.36
C LEU A 309 10.85 12.32 1.45
N PHE A 310 10.37 11.40 0.60
CA PHE A 310 11.22 10.70 -0.35
C PHE A 310 11.73 11.60 -1.48
N PHE A 311 10.92 12.52 -1.99
CA PHE A 311 11.35 13.48 -2.99
C PHE A 311 12.44 14.41 -2.43
N ALA A 312 12.27 14.88 -1.20
CA ALA A 312 13.29 15.67 -0.53
C ALA A 312 14.59 14.86 -0.31
N ALA A 313 14.47 13.59 0.12
CA ALA A 313 15.63 12.71 0.26
C ALA A 313 16.37 12.48 -1.07
N GLY A 314 15.63 12.33 -2.17
CA GLY A 314 16.21 12.19 -3.50
C GLY A 314 16.85 13.49 -4.00
N ALA A 315 16.24 14.65 -3.76
CA ALA A 315 16.81 15.94 -4.10
C ALA A 315 18.13 16.20 -3.33
N ILE A 316 18.18 15.85 -2.03
CA ILE A 316 19.41 15.92 -1.23
C ILE A 316 20.47 15.00 -1.83
N TYR A 317 20.12 13.77 -2.19
CA TYR A 317 21.05 12.82 -2.79
C TYR A 317 21.61 13.31 -4.13
N VAL A 318 20.76 13.83 -5.02
CA VAL A 318 21.18 14.38 -6.32
C VAL A 318 22.18 15.54 -6.13
N ALA A 319 21.89 16.43 -5.18
CA ALA A 319 22.73 17.63 -4.95
C ALA A 319 24.04 17.33 -4.19
N THR A 320 24.07 16.29 -3.34
CA THR A 320 25.18 16.11 -2.38
C THR A 320 25.84 14.74 -2.44
N HIS A 321 25.20 13.75 -3.08
CA HIS A 321 25.58 12.33 -3.09
C HIS A 321 25.70 11.67 -1.70
N HIS A 322 25.14 12.30 -0.64
CA HIS A 322 25.12 11.76 0.72
C HIS A 322 23.82 11.00 1.00
N LYS A 323 23.92 9.80 1.59
CA LYS A 323 22.81 8.95 2.01
C LYS A 323 22.61 8.94 3.53
N LYS A 324 23.73 9.15 4.29
CA LYS A 324 23.72 9.08 5.75
C LYS A 324 23.32 10.40 6.38
N ILE A 325 22.44 10.34 7.36
CA ILE A 325 21.93 11.52 8.09
C ILE A 325 23.04 12.21 8.85
N SER A 326 23.96 11.45 9.44
CA SER A 326 25.15 11.96 10.13
C SER A 326 26.01 12.91 9.27
N ASN A 327 25.98 12.75 7.95
CA ASN A 327 26.74 13.57 6.99
C ASN A 327 25.96 14.79 6.44
N MET A 328 24.71 15.01 6.90
CA MET A 328 23.83 16.06 6.37
C MET A 328 23.86 17.36 7.19
N GLY A 329 24.80 17.51 8.12
CA GLY A 329 24.92 18.72 8.93
C GLY A 329 25.11 19.98 8.08
N GLY A 330 24.29 21.01 8.35
CA GLY A 330 24.35 22.30 7.66
C GLY A 330 23.67 22.38 6.28
N PHE A 331 23.21 21.26 5.71
CA PHE A 331 22.54 21.27 4.38
C PHE A 331 21.23 22.05 4.38
N GLY A 332 20.55 22.18 5.51
CA GLY A 332 19.32 22.97 5.63
C GLY A 332 19.48 24.42 5.16
N TRP A 333 20.62 25.03 5.40
CA TRP A 333 20.92 26.40 4.95
C TRP A 333 21.21 26.49 3.44
N ARG A 334 21.72 25.41 2.84
CA ARG A 334 22.01 25.35 1.40
C ARG A 334 20.79 24.97 0.56
N MET A 335 19.85 24.24 1.16
CA MET A 335 18.64 23.76 0.48
C MET A 335 17.37 24.07 1.32
N PRO A 336 17.07 25.35 1.61
CA PRO A 336 16.04 25.72 2.58
C PRO A 336 14.63 25.24 2.17
N TRP A 337 14.28 25.28 0.90
CA TRP A 337 12.99 24.80 0.39
C TRP A 337 12.82 23.30 0.55
N THR A 338 13.86 22.52 0.25
CA THR A 338 13.84 21.05 0.38
C THR A 338 13.70 20.65 1.84
N PHE A 339 14.48 21.24 2.74
CA PHE A 339 14.42 20.94 4.16
C PHE A 339 13.14 21.51 4.81
N GLY A 340 12.61 22.65 4.35
CA GLY A 340 11.34 23.19 4.77
C GLY A 340 10.18 22.24 4.44
N ALA A 341 10.13 21.72 3.21
CA ALA A 341 9.14 20.72 2.79
C ALA A 341 9.30 19.41 3.56
N PHE A 342 10.56 18.94 3.79
CA PHE A 342 10.84 17.76 4.61
C PHE A 342 10.33 17.93 6.04
N THR A 343 10.55 19.10 6.67
CA THR A 343 10.12 19.40 8.04
C THR A 343 8.60 19.43 8.13
N LEU A 344 7.92 20.09 7.19
CA LEU A 344 6.45 20.16 7.17
C LEU A 344 5.84 18.76 7.00
N ALA A 345 6.37 17.95 6.10
CA ALA A 345 5.94 16.57 5.92
C ALA A 345 6.23 15.71 7.17
N SER A 346 7.33 15.96 7.88
CA SER A 346 7.65 15.29 9.14
C SER A 346 6.66 15.64 10.24
N PHE A 347 6.21 16.89 10.37
CA PHE A 347 5.16 17.29 11.31
C PHE A 347 3.84 16.59 11.01
N SER A 348 3.49 16.43 9.72
CA SER A 348 2.34 15.64 9.33
C SER A 348 2.48 14.16 9.74
N MET A 349 3.68 13.58 9.58
CA MET A 349 3.94 12.18 9.97
C MET A 349 3.88 11.99 11.50
N ILE A 350 4.27 12.97 12.28
CA ILE A 350 4.18 12.97 13.75
C ILE A 350 2.72 13.12 14.19
N GLY A 351 1.94 13.90 13.46
CA GLY A 351 0.55 14.22 13.80
C GLY A 351 0.44 15.46 14.70
N VAL A 352 1.26 16.49 14.45
CA VAL A 352 1.19 17.77 15.16
C VAL A 352 0.07 18.62 14.57
N PRO A 353 -0.83 19.24 15.38
CA PRO A 353 -1.78 20.22 14.86
C PRO A 353 -1.06 21.44 14.27
N PRO A 354 -1.56 22.05 13.19
CA PRO A 354 -2.78 21.81 12.44
C PRO A 354 -2.61 20.94 11.19
N VAL A 355 -1.52 20.18 11.06
CA VAL A 355 -1.26 19.38 9.84
C VAL A 355 -2.12 18.13 9.75
N CYS A 356 -2.35 17.66 8.53
CA CYS A 356 -3.32 16.62 8.20
C CYS A 356 -3.14 15.28 8.95
N GLY A 357 -1.92 14.92 9.33
CA GLY A 357 -1.64 13.70 10.11
C GLY A 357 -2.27 13.70 11.51
N PHE A 358 -2.56 14.86 12.07
CA PHE A 358 -3.27 14.98 13.35
C PHE A 358 -4.69 14.38 13.28
N VAL A 359 -5.45 14.74 12.25
CA VAL A 359 -6.86 14.31 12.08
C VAL A 359 -7.05 12.80 12.06
N THR A 360 -6.07 12.05 11.54
CA THR A 360 -6.18 10.59 11.39
C THR A 360 -5.59 9.78 12.54
N LYS A 361 -4.89 10.45 13.46
CA LYS A 361 -4.26 9.79 14.62
C LYS A 361 -5.00 10.08 15.94
N TRP A 362 -5.83 11.10 15.93
CA TRP A 362 -6.70 11.53 17.01
C TRP A 362 -8.16 11.27 16.65
#